data_7dde94ececc0ba107505b1d0922baf88
#
_entry.id   7dde94ececc0ba107505b1d0922baf88
#
_cell.length_a   1.000
_cell.length_b   1.000
_cell.length_c   1.000
_cell.angle_alpha   90.00
_cell.angle_beta   90.00
_cell.angle_gamma   90.00
#
_symmetry.space_group_name_H-M   'P 1'
#
loop_
_entity.id
_entity.type
_entity.pdbx_description
1 polymer ?
#
loop_
_entity_poly.entity_id
_entity_poly.type
_entity_poly.pdbx_seq_one_letter_code
_entity_poly.pdbx_strand_id
1 'polypeptide(L)'
;MPNKRLLFISTGILLVTTLIVGMFGVIPLPEYDSITEDSNFEGKVIYHVEVQTRNIIPPAPDIMDSCILYVDLSEKPIREKKIICNSDLYDYSYDIYFYDSEIYQENSILLRYWDSQSDNEQKALLVNIDTGQVTGEIALNFSNYENNKMNVYGEKLIEPWDTSDYEARLIGIYYVNRTETIEVFSSKAPTNYYYESLHWSPDGNNIIAGDSENNLIIFSKDKTSKPAQIDFENLQIEMFDDDRRVLIGVLGWTN
;
A
#
# COMPACT_ATOMS: atom_id res chain seq x y z
N MET A 1 16.21 56.62 14.47
CA MET A 1 14.79 56.34 14.77
C MET A 1 14.35 55.19 13.86
N PRO A 2 14.03 54.04 14.37
CA PRO A 2 13.59 52.92 13.52
C PRO A 2 12.25 53.22 12.91
N ASN A 3 12.13 52.88 11.64
CA ASN A 3 11.00 53.24 10.74
C ASN A 3 9.75 52.51 11.16
N LYS A 4 8.88 53.16 11.97
CA LYS A 4 7.63 52.58 12.48
C LYS A 4 6.69 52.08 11.36
N ARG A 5 6.84 52.57 10.11
CA ARG A 5 6.08 52.10 8.95
C ARG A 5 6.45 50.66 8.51
N LEU A 6 7.71 50.28 8.65
CA LEU A 6 8.14 48.91 8.31
C LEU A 6 7.60 47.86 9.29
N LEU A 7 7.45 48.27 10.56
CA LEU A 7 6.94 47.36 11.62
C LEU A 7 5.44 47.05 11.41
N PHE A 8 4.66 48.05 10.94
CA PHE A 8 3.22 47.87 10.66
C PHE A 8 2.95 46.99 9.44
N ILE A 9 3.80 47.06 8.42
CA ILE A 9 3.67 46.23 7.19
C ILE A 9 4.00 44.76 7.52
N SER A 10 5.03 44.50 8.30
CA SER A 10 5.40 43.13 8.67
C SER A 10 4.36 42.48 9.58
N THR A 11 3.78 43.22 10.52
CA THR A 11 2.71 42.73 11.41
C THR A 11 1.41 42.49 10.64
N GLY A 12 1.08 43.35 9.68
CA GLY A 12 -0.09 43.18 8.82
C GLY A 12 -0.02 41.95 7.92
N ILE A 13 1.16 41.70 7.32
CA ILE A 13 1.38 40.52 6.47
C ILE A 13 1.31 39.23 7.32
N LEU A 14 1.91 39.22 8.52
CA LEU A 14 1.86 38.08 9.43
C LEU A 14 0.41 37.78 9.88
N LEU A 15 -0.40 38.80 10.15
CA LEU A 15 -1.79 38.64 10.57
C LEU A 15 -2.68 38.12 9.42
N VAL A 16 -2.44 38.58 8.19
CA VAL A 16 -3.18 38.12 7.00
C VAL A 16 -2.80 36.69 6.66
N THR A 17 -1.53 36.32 6.74
CA THR A 17 -1.11 34.92 6.52
C THR A 17 -1.68 33.99 7.59
N THR A 18 -1.70 34.39 8.86
CA THR A 18 -2.31 33.58 9.93
C THR A 18 -3.83 33.46 9.77
N LEU A 19 -4.49 34.50 9.30
CA LEU A 19 -5.94 34.49 9.00
C LEU A 19 -6.25 33.58 7.79
N ILE A 20 -5.44 33.61 6.74
CA ILE A 20 -5.61 32.77 5.55
C ILE A 20 -5.38 31.31 5.89
N VAL A 21 -4.34 30.99 6.65
CA VAL A 21 -4.09 29.61 7.13
C VAL A 21 -5.19 29.14 8.08
N GLY A 22 -5.77 30.04 8.88
CA GLY A 22 -6.91 29.73 9.74
C GLY A 22 -8.25 29.58 9.01
N MET A 23 -8.41 30.15 7.81
CA MET A 23 -9.62 29.99 6.99
C MET A 23 -9.60 28.72 6.12
N PHE A 24 -8.43 28.28 5.72
CA PHE A 24 -8.23 26.98 5.08
C PHE A 24 -7.71 26.01 6.14
N GLY A 25 -8.63 25.55 7.01
CA GLY A 25 -8.29 24.57 8.03
C GLY A 25 -7.52 23.41 7.39
N VAL A 26 -6.26 23.24 7.80
CA VAL A 26 -5.47 22.06 7.40
C VAL A 26 -6.20 20.86 7.96
N ILE A 27 -6.74 20.01 7.09
CA ILE A 27 -7.29 18.73 7.53
C ILE A 27 -6.09 17.85 7.83
N PRO A 28 -5.92 17.37 9.08
CA PRO A 28 -4.82 16.48 9.42
C PRO A 28 -5.03 15.13 8.73
N LEU A 29 -3.93 14.38 8.55
CA LEU A 29 -3.99 12.98 8.18
C LEU A 29 -4.71 12.19 9.28
N PRO A 30 -5.37 11.07 8.93
CA PRO A 30 -5.90 10.16 9.93
C PRO A 30 -4.79 9.65 10.87
N GLU A 31 -5.12 9.50 12.15
CA GLU A 31 -4.18 8.99 13.14
C GLU A 31 -4.35 7.48 13.29
N TYR A 32 -3.23 6.77 13.30
CA TYR A 32 -3.16 5.32 13.46
C TYR A 32 -2.31 4.96 14.68
N ASP A 33 -2.57 3.80 15.26
CA ASP A 33 -1.72 3.24 16.28
C ASP A 33 -0.58 2.45 15.59
N SER A 34 0.66 2.59 16.07
CA SER A 34 1.76 1.75 15.57
C SER A 34 1.53 0.30 16.00
N ILE A 35 1.79 -0.65 15.09
CA ILE A 35 1.79 -2.06 15.43
C ILE A 35 2.93 -2.33 16.41
N THR A 36 2.58 -2.87 17.57
CA THR A 36 3.51 -3.22 18.63
C THR A 36 3.69 -4.73 18.73
N GLU A 37 4.66 -5.17 19.55
CA GLU A 37 4.87 -6.58 19.86
C GLU A 37 3.65 -7.27 20.49
N ASP A 38 2.77 -6.50 21.13
CA ASP A 38 1.54 -6.99 21.77
C ASP A 38 0.36 -7.11 20.77
N SER A 39 0.55 -6.68 19.51
CA SER A 39 -0.50 -6.78 18.49
C SER A 39 -0.75 -8.23 18.13
N ASN A 40 -2.03 -8.64 18.08
CA ASN A 40 -2.46 -10.01 17.81
C ASN A 40 -2.76 -10.27 16.33
N PHE A 41 -2.06 -9.58 15.45
CA PHE A 41 -2.17 -9.86 14.01
C PHE A 41 -1.25 -11.03 13.65
N GLU A 42 -1.72 -11.91 12.77
CA GLU A 42 -1.00 -13.10 12.32
C GLU A 42 -0.98 -13.16 10.79
N GLY A 43 0.00 -13.89 10.25
CA GLY A 43 0.14 -14.13 8.82
C GLY A 43 1.05 -13.14 8.10
N LYS A 44 1.22 -13.36 6.81
CA LYS A 44 2.14 -12.63 5.95
C LYS A 44 1.40 -11.60 5.10
N VAL A 45 1.73 -10.34 5.26
CA VAL A 45 1.29 -9.26 4.37
C VAL A 45 2.30 -9.12 3.26
N ILE A 46 1.85 -9.30 2.02
CA ILE A 46 2.67 -9.29 0.81
C ILE A 46 2.36 -8.02 0.04
N TYR A 47 3.40 -7.31 -0.38
CA TYR A 47 3.27 -6.03 -1.05
C TYR A 47 4.39 -5.78 -2.06
N HIS A 48 4.13 -4.88 -2.97
CA HIS A 48 5.03 -4.45 -4.02
C HIS A 48 5.62 -3.08 -3.68
N VAL A 49 6.93 -2.94 -3.83
CA VAL A 49 7.65 -1.67 -3.70
C VAL A 49 8.53 -1.40 -4.90
N GLU A 50 8.68 -0.13 -5.23
CA GLU A 50 9.74 0.37 -6.09
C GLU A 50 10.86 0.96 -5.25
N VAL A 51 12.08 0.57 -5.59
CA VAL A 51 13.31 1.13 -5.01
C VAL A 51 13.79 2.25 -5.93
N GLN A 52 13.85 3.47 -5.41
CA GLN A 52 14.20 4.67 -6.16
C GLN A 52 15.49 5.28 -5.64
N THR A 53 16.32 5.83 -6.53
CA THR A 53 17.48 6.60 -6.11
C THR A 53 17.06 7.85 -5.33
N ARG A 54 17.83 8.22 -4.31
CA ARG A 54 17.67 9.48 -3.57
C ARG A 54 18.10 10.72 -4.34
N ASN A 55 18.16 10.71 -5.66
CA ASN A 55 18.55 11.89 -6.43
C ASN A 55 17.54 13.03 -6.22
N ILE A 56 17.99 14.05 -5.49
CA ILE A 56 17.20 15.24 -5.13
C ILE A 56 17.10 16.24 -6.30
N ILE A 57 17.86 16.01 -7.37
CA ILE A 57 17.97 16.95 -8.50
C ILE A 57 17.17 16.39 -9.69
N PRO A 58 16.20 17.12 -10.26
CA PRO A 58 15.50 16.69 -11.49
C PRO A 58 16.47 16.33 -12.61
N PRO A 59 16.24 15.28 -13.42
CA PRO A 59 14.96 14.62 -13.66
C PRO A 59 14.51 13.65 -12.55
N ALA A 60 13.31 13.11 -12.69
CA ALA A 60 12.67 12.20 -11.72
C ALA A 60 13.64 11.13 -11.19
N PRO A 61 13.46 10.66 -9.95
CA PRO A 61 14.29 9.58 -9.42
C PRO A 61 14.21 8.37 -10.35
N ASP A 62 15.36 7.76 -10.65
CA ASP A 62 15.41 6.54 -11.43
C ASP A 62 14.90 5.38 -10.57
N ILE A 63 14.01 4.55 -11.11
CA ILE A 63 13.63 3.28 -10.50
C ILE A 63 14.85 2.36 -10.65
N MET A 64 15.42 1.93 -9.54
CA MET A 64 16.57 1.03 -9.52
C MET A 64 16.13 -0.42 -9.59
N ASP A 65 15.04 -0.75 -8.90
CA ASP A 65 14.49 -2.09 -8.83
C ASP A 65 13.01 -2.07 -8.47
N SER A 66 12.33 -3.17 -8.72
CA SER A 66 10.95 -3.41 -8.35
C SER A 66 10.90 -4.75 -7.61
N CYS A 67 10.40 -4.75 -6.39
CA CYS A 67 10.50 -5.89 -5.49
C CYS A 67 9.15 -6.26 -4.89
N ILE A 68 8.92 -7.56 -4.71
CA ILE A 68 7.86 -8.08 -3.87
C ILE A 68 8.47 -8.52 -2.55
N LEU A 69 7.91 -7.99 -1.50
CA LEU A 69 8.34 -8.16 -0.13
C LEU A 69 7.17 -8.68 0.71
N TYR A 70 7.47 -9.15 1.91
CA TYR A 70 6.45 -9.42 2.91
C TYR A 70 6.92 -9.06 4.31
N VAL A 71 5.95 -8.79 5.17
CA VAL A 71 6.13 -8.79 6.63
C VAL A 71 5.32 -9.93 7.23
N ASP A 72 5.91 -10.68 8.13
CA ASP A 72 5.22 -11.71 8.90
C ASP A 72 4.80 -11.11 10.25
N LEU A 73 3.50 -10.89 10.40
CA LEU A 73 2.94 -10.26 11.60
C LEU A 73 2.99 -11.17 12.83
N SER A 74 3.23 -12.48 12.61
CA SER A 74 3.41 -13.46 13.69
C SER A 74 4.82 -13.43 14.30
N GLU A 75 5.79 -12.88 13.57
CA GLU A 75 7.17 -12.76 14.05
C GLU A 75 7.36 -11.53 14.95
N LYS A 76 8.16 -11.67 16.00
CA LYS A 76 8.49 -10.59 16.92
C LYS A 76 10.01 -10.51 17.13
N PRO A 77 10.69 -9.41 16.81
CA PRO A 77 10.17 -8.21 16.17
C PRO A 77 9.72 -8.48 14.72
N ILE A 78 8.76 -7.66 14.24
CA ILE A 78 8.30 -7.73 12.86
C ILE A 78 9.47 -7.34 11.94
N ARG A 79 9.72 -8.17 10.92
CA ARG A 79 10.79 -7.95 9.95
C ARG A 79 10.26 -8.01 8.53
N GLU A 80 10.79 -7.14 7.70
CA GLU A 80 10.56 -7.21 6.27
C GLU A 80 11.46 -8.26 5.64
N LYS A 81 10.90 -9.05 4.74
CA LYS A 81 11.62 -10.10 4.01
C LYS A 81 11.37 -9.97 2.52
N LYS A 82 12.44 -10.17 1.75
CA LYS A 82 12.36 -10.21 0.29
C LYS A 82 11.78 -11.54 -0.17
N ILE A 83 10.83 -11.45 -1.12
CA ILE A 83 10.43 -12.60 -1.93
C ILE A 83 11.25 -12.61 -3.21
N ILE A 84 11.10 -11.58 -4.05
CA ILE A 84 11.77 -11.49 -5.34
C ILE A 84 11.86 -10.04 -5.80
N CYS A 85 12.94 -9.70 -6.51
CA CYS A 85 13.11 -8.43 -7.19
C CYS A 85 13.31 -8.65 -8.69
N ASN A 86 13.13 -7.61 -9.51
CA ASN A 86 13.45 -7.66 -10.93
C ASN A 86 14.91 -8.05 -11.17
N SER A 87 15.82 -7.57 -10.32
CA SER A 87 17.24 -7.91 -10.37
C SER A 87 17.52 -9.41 -10.19
N ASP A 88 16.65 -10.15 -9.53
CA ASP A 88 16.77 -11.62 -9.39
C ASP A 88 16.35 -12.36 -10.67
N LEU A 89 15.73 -11.67 -11.62
CA LEU A 89 15.13 -12.23 -12.84
C LEU A 89 15.92 -11.89 -14.12
N TYR A 90 17.15 -11.40 -14.01
CA TYR A 90 17.98 -11.00 -15.17
C TYR A 90 18.23 -12.13 -16.19
N ASP A 91 18.14 -13.38 -15.77
CA ASP A 91 18.26 -14.54 -16.67
C ASP A 91 17.00 -14.74 -17.54
N TYR A 92 15.91 -14.06 -17.20
CA TYR A 92 14.69 -14.04 -17.99
C TYR A 92 14.76 -12.80 -18.91
N SER A 93 14.86 -13.01 -20.22
CA SER A 93 15.00 -11.94 -21.23
C SER A 93 13.72 -11.12 -21.44
N TYR A 94 12.86 -10.98 -20.41
CA TYR A 94 11.54 -10.39 -20.50
C TYR A 94 11.45 -9.14 -19.63
N ASP A 95 10.68 -8.15 -20.10
CA ASP A 95 10.25 -7.04 -19.25
C ASP A 95 9.13 -7.54 -18.31
N ILE A 96 9.50 -7.87 -17.08
CA ILE A 96 8.56 -8.33 -16.06
C ILE A 96 8.01 -7.11 -15.33
N TYR A 97 6.70 -6.95 -15.40
CA TYR A 97 5.99 -5.90 -14.67
C TYR A 97 5.27 -6.51 -13.48
N PHE A 98 5.61 -6.07 -12.28
CA PHE A 98 4.99 -6.56 -11.05
C PHE A 98 3.61 -5.95 -10.77
N TYR A 99 3.16 -4.97 -11.54
CA TYR A 99 1.91 -4.23 -11.32
C TYR A 99 0.66 -5.11 -11.20
N ASP A 100 0.64 -6.21 -11.94
CA ASP A 100 -0.49 -7.13 -11.97
C ASP A 100 -0.20 -8.43 -11.20
N SER A 101 0.67 -8.38 -10.21
CA SER A 101 0.99 -9.53 -9.38
C SER A 101 -0.13 -9.81 -8.39
N GLU A 102 -0.36 -11.09 -8.12
CA GLU A 102 -1.41 -11.54 -7.18
C GLU A 102 -0.97 -12.79 -6.42
N ILE A 103 -1.55 -13.00 -5.24
CA ILE A 103 -1.36 -14.26 -4.52
C ILE A 103 -2.13 -15.36 -5.27
N TYR A 104 -1.41 -16.42 -5.60
CA TYR A 104 -1.94 -17.61 -6.25
C TYR A 104 -1.76 -18.83 -5.35
N GLN A 105 -2.86 -19.37 -4.85
CA GLN A 105 -2.85 -20.40 -3.81
C GLN A 105 -2.15 -19.89 -2.51
N GLU A 106 -2.09 -20.72 -1.49
CA GLU A 106 -1.64 -20.29 -0.16
C GLU A 106 -0.16 -19.87 -0.08
N ASN A 107 0.67 -20.27 -1.03
CA ASN A 107 2.12 -20.10 -0.92
C ASN A 107 2.82 -19.71 -2.22
N SER A 108 2.11 -19.11 -3.14
CA SER A 108 2.66 -18.70 -4.44
C SER A 108 2.13 -17.35 -4.88
N ILE A 109 2.95 -16.62 -5.61
CA ILE A 109 2.60 -15.37 -6.27
C ILE A 109 2.65 -15.61 -7.77
N LEU A 110 1.69 -15.05 -8.49
CA LEU A 110 1.69 -14.90 -9.93
C LEU A 110 2.34 -13.57 -10.28
N LEU A 111 3.51 -13.60 -10.92
CA LEU A 111 4.15 -12.45 -11.52
C LEU A 111 3.83 -12.41 -13.00
N ARG A 112 3.07 -11.45 -13.45
CA ARG A 112 2.72 -11.30 -14.86
C ARG A 112 3.81 -10.60 -15.62
N TYR A 113 4.02 -11.03 -16.85
CA TYR A 113 4.93 -10.39 -17.76
C TYR A 113 4.42 -10.44 -19.20
N TRP A 114 4.91 -9.49 -20.00
CA TRP A 114 4.69 -9.46 -21.43
C TRP A 114 5.88 -10.10 -22.11
N ASP A 115 5.63 -11.14 -22.89
CA ASP A 115 6.63 -11.67 -23.79
C ASP A 115 6.56 -10.90 -25.11
N SER A 116 7.49 -9.97 -25.33
CA SER A 116 7.55 -9.18 -26.54
C SER A 116 7.87 -9.99 -27.79
N GLN A 117 8.25 -11.26 -27.64
CA GLN A 117 8.59 -12.17 -28.73
C GLN A 117 7.47 -13.15 -29.07
N SER A 118 6.49 -13.31 -28.21
CA SER A 118 5.31 -14.14 -28.47
C SER A 118 4.10 -13.26 -28.78
N ASP A 119 3.31 -13.65 -29.78
CA ASP A 119 2.13 -12.95 -30.31
C ASP A 119 1.10 -12.54 -29.21
N ASN A 120 1.47 -11.60 -28.33
CA ASN A 120 0.62 -11.03 -27.27
C ASN A 120 0.06 -12.06 -26.25
N GLU A 121 0.67 -13.19 -26.05
CA GLU A 121 0.31 -14.09 -24.97
C GLU A 121 0.78 -13.51 -23.63
N GLN A 122 -0.16 -13.26 -22.74
CA GLN A 122 0.19 -12.96 -21.35
C GLN A 122 0.60 -14.26 -20.66
N LYS A 123 1.73 -14.19 -20.00
CA LYS A 123 2.28 -15.27 -19.21
C LYS A 123 2.50 -14.80 -17.77
N ALA A 124 2.59 -15.71 -16.85
CA ALA A 124 2.98 -15.41 -15.48
C ALA A 124 3.98 -16.43 -14.96
N LEU A 125 4.94 -15.95 -14.20
CA LEU A 125 5.80 -16.78 -13.38
C LEU A 125 5.11 -17.12 -12.07
N LEU A 126 5.23 -18.36 -11.65
CA LEU A 126 4.87 -18.78 -10.30
C LEU A 126 6.09 -18.65 -9.39
N VAL A 127 5.99 -17.85 -8.36
CA VAL A 127 7.05 -17.65 -7.38
C VAL A 127 6.57 -18.16 -6.02
N ASN A 128 7.36 -18.99 -5.39
CA ASN A 128 7.09 -19.45 -4.04
C ASN A 128 7.39 -18.34 -3.02
N ILE A 129 6.44 -18.04 -2.13
CA ILE A 129 6.52 -16.93 -1.16
C ILE A 129 7.67 -17.13 -0.17
N ASP A 130 7.88 -18.35 0.31
CA ASP A 130 8.87 -18.62 1.36
C ASP A 130 10.31 -18.64 0.85
N THR A 131 10.50 -19.06 -0.40
CA THR A 131 11.85 -19.27 -0.96
C THR A 131 12.25 -18.22 -1.99
N GLY A 132 11.30 -17.44 -2.52
CA GLY A 132 11.52 -16.52 -3.63
C GLY A 132 11.87 -17.20 -4.96
N GLN A 133 11.76 -18.53 -5.05
CA GLN A 133 12.13 -19.27 -6.24
C GLN A 133 11.00 -19.31 -7.26
N VAL A 134 11.34 -19.13 -8.53
CA VAL A 134 10.42 -19.40 -9.64
C VAL A 134 10.21 -20.91 -9.74
N THR A 135 8.97 -21.35 -9.56
CA THR A 135 8.58 -22.76 -9.55
C THR A 135 7.92 -23.21 -10.85
N GLY A 136 7.50 -22.28 -11.69
CA GLY A 136 6.86 -22.59 -12.97
C GLY A 136 6.46 -21.34 -13.75
N GLU A 137 5.88 -21.59 -14.92
CA GLU A 137 5.30 -20.58 -15.80
C GLU A 137 3.90 -21.02 -16.21
N ILE A 138 2.96 -20.09 -16.27
CA ILE A 138 1.57 -20.36 -16.64
C ILE A 138 1.16 -19.41 -17.78
N ALA A 139 0.52 -19.96 -18.81
CA ALA A 139 -0.20 -19.16 -19.81
C ALA A 139 -1.52 -18.66 -19.20
N LEU A 140 -1.77 -17.36 -19.28
CA LEU A 140 -2.97 -16.75 -18.72
C LEU A 140 -4.08 -16.64 -19.76
N ASN A 141 -5.24 -17.19 -19.42
CA ASN A 141 -6.47 -16.95 -20.19
C ASN A 141 -7.25 -15.82 -19.51
N PHE A 142 -7.51 -14.73 -20.22
CA PHE A 142 -8.17 -13.51 -19.72
C PHE A 142 -9.56 -13.68 -19.08
N SER A 143 -10.18 -14.84 -19.17
CA SER A 143 -11.58 -15.02 -18.83
C SER A 143 -11.90 -15.18 -17.33
N ASN A 144 -10.88 -15.22 -16.42
CA ASN A 144 -11.11 -15.54 -15.00
C ASN A 144 -10.65 -14.41 -14.05
N TYR A 145 -10.67 -13.17 -14.52
CA TYR A 145 -10.24 -12.02 -13.74
C TYR A 145 -11.39 -11.37 -12.97
N GLU A 146 -11.92 -12.06 -12.02
CA GLU A 146 -12.55 -11.38 -10.88
C GLU A 146 -11.56 -11.43 -9.72
N ASN A 147 -10.93 -10.28 -9.42
CA ASN A 147 -10.25 -10.08 -8.15
C ASN A 147 -11.17 -10.51 -7.05
N ASN A 148 -10.92 -11.67 -6.47
CA ASN A 148 -11.80 -12.27 -5.47
C ASN A 148 -11.54 -11.55 -4.13
N LYS A 149 -12.02 -10.29 -4.04
CA LYS A 149 -11.98 -9.46 -2.81
C LYS A 149 -12.99 -9.96 -1.76
N MET A 150 -13.33 -11.24 -1.82
CA MET A 150 -14.24 -11.87 -0.88
C MET A 150 -13.45 -12.58 0.22
N ASN A 151 -13.91 -12.42 1.46
CA ASN A 151 -13.36 -13.17 2.59
C ASN A 151 -14.03 -14.55 2.74
N VAL A 152 -13.60 -15.28 3.76
CA VAL A 152 -14.13 -16.62 4.09
C VAL A 152 -15.62 -16.64 4.45
N TYR A 153 -16.22 -15.48 4.76
CA TYR A 153 -17.64 -15.32 5.06
C TYR A 153 -18.48 -14.90 3.83
N GLY A 154 -17.85 -14.73 2.67
CA GLY A 154 -18.49 -14.26 1.44
C GLY A 154 -18.79 -12.76 1.41
N GLU A 155 -18.07 -11.96 2.22
CA GLU A 155 -18.16 -10.52 2.26
C GLU A 155 -17.17 -9.92 1.28
N LYS A 156 -17.61 -8.94 0.48
CA LYS A 156 -16.80 -8.33 -0.59
C LYS A 156 -16.35 -6.91 -0.19
N LEU A 157 -15.07 -6.63 -0.31
CA LEU A 157 -14.54 -5.26 -0.17
C LEU A 157 -15.04 -4.36 -1.30
N ILE A 158 -15.32 -3.10 -0.96
CA ILE A 158 -15.63 -2.06 -1.94
C ILE A 158 -14.34 -1.29 -2.23
N GLU A 159 -14.09 -1.00 -3.50
CA GLU A 159 -12.93 -0.21 -3.88
C GLU A 159 -12.98 1.19 -3.27
N PRO A 160 -11.86 1.72 -2.74
CA PRO A 160 -11.85 2.98 -2.03
C PRO A 160 -12.32 4.17 -2.88
N TRP A 161 -12.03 4.17 -4.19
CA TRP A 161 -12.48 5.23 -5.10
C TRP A 161 -14.00 5.26 -5.31
N ASP A 162 -14.70 4.14 -5.11
CA ASP A 162 -16.16 4.07 -5.21
C ASP A 162 -16.87 4.64 -3.97
N THR A 163 -16.13 4.79 -2.87
CA THR A 163 -16.66 5.22 -1.56
C THR A 163 -16.13 6.57 -1.11
N SER A 164 -15.10 7.09 -1.78
CA SER A 164 -14.50 8.37 -1.43
C SER A 164 -15.35 9.54 -1.94
N ASP A 165 -15.67 10.45 -1.06
CA ASP A 165 -16.29 11.74 -1.41
C ASP A 165 -15.21 12.82 -1.38
N TYR A 166 -14.65 13.10 -2.54
CA TYR A 166 -13.58 14.10 -2.69
C TYR A 166 -14.06 15.54 -2.40
N GLU A 167 -15.34 15.85 -2.61
CA GLU A 167 -15.90 17.17 -2.30
C GLU A 167 -16.05 17.35 -0.78
N ALA A 168 -16.54 16.35 -0.09
CA ALA A 168 -16.63 16.32 1.37
C ALA A 168 -15.29 16.01 2.05
N ARG A 169 -14.27 15.62 1.28
CA ARG A 169 -12.96 15.13 1.79
C ARG A 169 -13.12 13.97 2.77
N LEU A 170 -14.01 13.06 2.44
CA LEU A 170 -14.22 11.83 3.17
C LEU A 170 -13.55 10.67 2.45
N ILE A 171 -12.81 9.88 3.21
CA ILE A 171 -12.26 8.60 2.79
C ILE A 171 -12.78 7.51 3.70
N GLY A 172 -12.94 6.31 3.17
CA GLY A 172 -13.49 5.23 3.99
C GLY A 172 -13.13 3.84 3.49
N ILE A 173 -13.27 2.89 4.40
CA ILE A 173 -13.14 1.45 4.15
C ILE A 173 -14.50 0.82 4.38
N TYR A 174 -14.99 0.10 3.37
CA TYR A 174 -16.32 -0.49 3.36
C TYR A 174 -16.29 -1.90 2.79
N TYR A 175 -17.27 -2.70 3.20
CA TYR A 175 -17.53 -4.00 2.58
C TYR A 175 -19.03 -4.24 2.42
N VAL A 176 -19.39 -5.17 1.54
CA VAL A 176 -20.76 -5.62 1.35
C VAL A 176 -20.94 -6.98 2.00
N ASN A 177 -21.89 -7.07 2.91
CA ASN A 177 -22.37 -8.33 3.46
C ASN A 177 -23.75 -8.61 2.85
N ARG A 178 -23.81 -9.54 1.89
CA ARG A 178 -25.01 -9.86 1.11
C ARG A 178 -25.58 -8.66 0.37
N THR A 179 -26.41 -7.83 1.03
CA THR A 179 -27.11 -6.68 0.43
C THR A 179 -26.82 -5.36 1.16
N GLU A 180 -26.10 -5.40 2.25
CA GLU A 180 -25.83 -4.22 3.08
C GLU A 180 -24.38 -3.79 2.94
N THR A 181 -24.19 -2.51 2.68
CA THR A 181 -22.87 -1.87 2.75
C THR A 181 -22.56 -1.52 4.20
N ILE A 182 -21.46 -2.01 4.69
CA ILE A 182 -21.00 -1.81 6.07
C ILE A 182 -19.73 -0.98 6.05
N GLU A 183 -19.75 0.16 6.73
CA GLU A 183 -18.59 0.98 6.97
C GLU A 183 -17.71 0.34 8.05
N VAL A 184 -16.42 0.18 7.78
CA VAL A 184 -15.41 -0.24 8.76
C VAL A 184 -14.74 0.97 9.37
N PHE A 185 -14.37 1.91 8.51
CA PHE A 185 -13.68 3.14 8.91
C PHE A 185 -14.08 4.27 7.99
N SER A 186 -14.18 5.49 8.53
CA SER A 186 -14.27 6.70 7.73
C SER A 186 -13.61 7.86 8.46
N SER A 187 -12.98 8.75 7.72
CA SER A 187 -12.32 9.94 8.24
C SER A 187 -12.29 11.05 7.22
N LYS A 188 -12.14 12.29 7.69
CA LYS A 188 -11.75 13.40 6.84
C LYS A 188 -10.26 13.33 6.56
N ALA A 189 -9.88 13.58 5.32
CA ALA A 189 -8.50 13.58 4.90
C ALA A 189 -8.22 14.70 3.88
N PRO A 190 -6.95 15.08 3.67
CA PRO A 190 -6.56 15.94 2.55
C PRO A 190 -7.01 15.38 1.21
N THR A 191 -7.21 16.21 0.20
CA THR A 191 -7.72 15.81 -1.12
C THR A 191 -6.80 14.83 -1.88
N ASN A 192 -5.53 14.79 -1.53
CA ASN A 192 -4.54 13.87 -2.10
C ASN A 192 -4.31 12.60 -1.28
N TYR A 193 -5.02 12.44 -0.16
CA TYR A 193 -4.91 11.25 0.68
C TYR A 193 -6.00 10.24 0.30
N TYR A 194 -5.61 9.00 0.07
CA TYR A 194 -6.48 7.90 -0.31
C TYR A 194 -5.93 6.56 0.15
N TYR A 195 -6.79 5.56 0.19
CA TYR A 195 -6.40 4.17 0.37
C TYR A 195 -6.42 3.44 -0.96
N GLU A 196 -5.63 2.39 -1.07
CA GLU A 196 -5.58 1.53 -2.24
C GLU A 196 -5.28 0.08 -1.86
N SER A 197 -5.47 -0.83 -2.80
CA SER A 197 -5.08 -2.23 -2.68
C SER A 197 -5.63 -2.92 -1.43
N LEU A 198 -6.96 -2.88 -1.24
CA LEU A 198 -7.63 -3.49 -0.09
C LEU A 198 -7.61 -5.02 -0.16
N HIS A 199 -7.21 -5.67 0.95
CA HIS A 199 -7.26 -7.12 1.09
C HIS A 199 -7.75 -7.55 2.47
N TRP A 200 -8.47 -8.67 2.51
CA TRP A 200 -8.86 -9.31 3.77
C TRP A 200 -7.69 -10.07 4.41
N SER A 201 -7.67 -10.10 5.74
CA SER A 201 -6.88 -11.10 6.47
C SER A 201 -7.41 -12.51 6.19
N PRO A 202 -6.59 -13.56 6.37
CA PRO A 202 -7.01 -14.94 6.11
C PRO A 202 -8.24 -15.37 6.91
N ASP A 203 -8.38 -14.87 8.13
CA ASP A 203 -9.52 -15.12 9.02
C ASP A 203 -10.76 -14.25 8.71
N GLY A 204 -10.62 -13.26 7.81
CA GLY A 204 -11.70 -12.34 7.39
C GLY A 204 -12.13 -11.34 8.46
N ASN A 205 -11.34 -11.12 9.50
CA ASN A 205 -11.65 -10.21 10.60
C ASN A 205 -10.97 -8.85 10.47
N ASN A 206 -9.92 -8.76 9.65
CA ASN A 206 -9.18 -7.53 9.41
C ASN A 206 -9.07 -7.24 7.92
N ILE A 207 -8.80 -5.97 7.61
CA ILE A 207 -8.58 -5.47 6.25
C ILE A 207 -7.26 -4.73 6.26
N ILE A 208 -6.40 -5.00 5.28
CA ILE A 208 -5.21 -4.21 5.05
C ILE A 208 -5.38 -3.34 3.81
N ALA A 209 -4.82 -2.14 3.86
CA ALA A 209 -4.75 -1.20 2.75
C ALA A 209 -3.37 -0.56 2.68
N GLY A 210 -2.92 -0.19 1.49
CA GLY A 210 -1.92 0.83 1.30
C GLY A 210 -2.54 2.23 1.39
N ASP A 211 -1.77 3.24 1.80
CA ASP A 211 -2.17 4.62 1.71
C ASP A 211 -1.24 5.45 0.82
N SER A 212 -1.69 6.65 0.43
CA SER A 212 -0.90 7.54 -0.43
C SER A 212 0.37 8.11 0.20
N GLU A 213 0.60 7.87 1.47
CA GLU A 213 1.83 8.24 2.21
C GLU A 213 2.81 7.05 2.34
N ASN A 214 2.56 5.97 1.60
CA ASN A 214 3.35 4.73 1.58
C ASN A 214 3.30 3.92 2.89
N ASN A 215 2.17 3.93 3.60
CA ASN A 215 1.99 3.12 4.79
C ASN A 215 1.07 1.93 4.51
N LEU A 216 1.26 0.86 5.27
CA LEU A 216 0.30 -0.23 5.35
C LEU A 216 -0.55 -0.07 6.61
N ILE A 217 -1.86 0.00 6.44
CA ILE A 217 -2.82 0.24 7.52
C ILE A 217 -3.72 -0.98 7.67
N ILE A 218 -3.88 -1.45 8.89
CA ILE A 218 -4.77 -2.56 9.24
C ILE A 218 -6.00 -2.01 9.96
N PHE A 219 -7.17 -2.36 9.45
CA PHE A 219 -8.48 -2.00 9.99
C PHE A 219 -9.14 -3.24 10.58
N SER A 220 -9.66 -3.14 11.79
CA SER A 220 -10.46 -4.21 12.38
C SER A 220 -11.92 -4.08 11.96
N LYS A 221 -12.51 -5.18 11.48
CA LYS A 221 -13.90 -5.25 11.01
C LYS A 221 -14.92 -4.87 12.07
N ASP A 222 -14.63 -5.20 13.32
CA ASP A 222 -15.54 -4.97 14.45
C ASP A 222 -15.49 -3.54 15.01
N LYS A 223 -14.61 -2.67 14.48
CA LYS A 223 -14.41 -1.29 14.94
C LYS A 223 -14.01 -1.14 16.41
N THR A 224 -13.56 -2.20 17.05
CA THR A 224 -13.23 -2.17 18.48
C THR A 224 -11.90 -1.52 18.78
N SER A 225 -11.03 -1.46 17.77
CA SER A 225 -9.69 -0.86 17.85
C SER A 225 -9.52 0.27 16.85
N LYS A 226 -8.63 1.20 17.17
CA LYS A 226 -8.09 2.13 16.20
C LYS A 226 -7.39 1.35 15.08
N PRO A 227 -7.41 1.86 13.83
CA PRO A 227 -6.58 1.28 12.78
C PRO A 227 -5.10 1.29 13.18
N ALA A 228 -4.39 0.24 12.80
CA ALA A 228 -2.99 0.05 13.15
C ALA A 228 -2.10 0.21 11.92
N GLN A 229 -0.99 0.93 12.06
CA GLN A 229 -0.02 1.18 10.99
C GLN A 229 1.20 0.29 11.15
N ILE A 230 1.62 -0.34 10.05
CA ILE A 230 2.95 -0.93 9.94
C ILE A 230 3.90 0.21 9.58
N ASP A 231 4.75 0.57 10.51
CA ASP A 231 5.73 1.64 10.34
C ASP A 231 6.99 1.10 9.65
N PHE A 232 7.09 1.36 8.36
CA PHE A 232 8.24 0.94 7.56
C PHE A 232 9.56 1.60 7.97
N GLU A 233 9.53 2.80 8.58
CA GLU A 233 10.75 3.47 9.00
C GLU A 233 11.41 2.74 10.18
N ASN A 234 10.59 2.05 11.01
CA ASN A 234 11.07 1.27 12.14
C ASN A 234 11.28 -0.22 11.85
N LEU A 235 10.88 -0.70 10.67
CA LEU A 235 11.21 -2.06 10.26
C LEU A 235 12.72 -2.16 9.97
N GLN A 236 13.39 -3.12 10.60
CA GLN A 236 14.77 -3.45 10.27
C GLN A 236 14.84 -4.02 8.86
N ILE A 237 15.41 -3.24 7.96
CA ILE A 237 15.53 -3.60 6.54
C ILE A 237 16.97 -3.96 6.29
N GLU A 238 17.20 -5.20 5.92
CA GLU A 238 18.56 -5.67 5.63
C GLU A 238 19.06 -5.29 4.22
N MET A 239 18.20 -4.75 3.33
CA MET A 239 18.52 -4.72 1.89
C MET A 239 18.73 -3.36 1.25
N PHE A 240 18.25 -2.26 1.82
CA PHE A 240 18.23 -0.96 1.13
C PHE A 240 18.66 0.18 2.06
N ASP A 241 19.92 0.21 2.44
CA ASP A 241 20.43 1.13 3.47
C ASP A 241 20.30 2.63 3.15
N ASP A 242 20.20 3.04 1.88
CA ASP A 242 20.21 4.46 1.48
C ASP A 242 19.14 4.85 0.44
N ASP A 243 18.37 3.92 -0.10
CA ASP A 243 17.42 4.20 -1.17
C ASP A 243 16.01 4.48 -0.64
N ARG A 244 15.27 5.30 -1.38
CA ARG A 244 13.86 5.56 -1.09
C ARG A 244 13.03 4.41 -1.61
N ARG A 245 12.12 3.90 -0.78
CA ARG A 245 11.12 2.92 -1.19
C ARG A 245 9.78 3.62 -1.36
N VAL A 246 9.06 3.21 -2.38
CA VAL A 246 7.70 3.65 -2.66
C VAL A 246 6.81 2.42 -2.69
N LEU A 247 5.81 2.38 -1.82
CA LEU A 247 4.79 1.34 -1.84
C LEU A 247 3.96 1.52 -3.12
N ILE A 248 3.87 0.47 -3.92
CA ILE A 248 3.05 0.44 -5.15
C ILE A 248 1.69 -0.18 -4.86
N GLY A 249 1.64 -1.13 -3.96
CA GLY A 249 0.37 -1.71 -3.54
C GLY A 249 0.53 -2.98 -2.72
N VAL A 250 -0.55 -3.35 -2.06
CA VAL A 250 -0.68 -4.62 -1.35
C VAL A 250 -1.13 -5.70 -2.34
N LEU A 251 -0.47 -6.85 -2.33
CA LEU A 251 -0.85 -8.00 -3.16
C LEU A 251 -1.79 -8.94 -2.41
N GLY A 252 -1.73 -8.93 -1.09
CA GLY A 252 -2.63 -9.71 -0.26
C GLY A 252 -2.10 -10.02 1.13
N TRP A 253 -2.89 -10.78 1.86
CA TRP A 253 -2.60 -11.25 3.21
C TRP A 253 -2.86 -12.75 3.28
N THR A 254 -1.86 -13.55 3.67
CA THR A 254 -1.93 -15.01 3.73
C THR A 254 -1.44 -15.54 5.09
N ASN A 255 -1.71 -16.82 5.36
CA ASN A 255 -1.23 -17.50 6.57
C ASN A 255 0.29 -17.73 6.54
#